data_8fc664228d2dcfbab75c5f4227d31e32
#
_entry.id   8fc664228d2dcfbab75c5f4227d31e32
#
_cell.length_a   1.000
_cell.length_b   1.000
_cell.length_c   1.000
_cell.angle_alpha   90.00
_cell.angle_beta   90.00
_cell.angle_gamma   90.00
#
_symmetry.space_group_name_H-M   'P 1'
#
loop_
_entity.id
_entity.type
_entity.pdbx_description
1 polymer ?
#
loop_
_entity_poly.entity_id
_entity_poly.type
_entity_poly.pdbx_seq_one_letter_code
_entity_poly.pdbx_strand_id
1 'polypeptide(L)'
;DAGSRGAAVEKMRDCIHAYVKKLFAEKKIQGLIAVGGAEGSVIARAAMDALPLGVPKIAVSTIASGKHLFSDLIGYNDATVMHSVIDILGINSISRRVFNNAVGAIVGMVKVKPEASEKKIESIGISMLGTTTKPIMSVIKPELEKRGYEVLTFHANGTGGDCMDTLAAEGYFAGVLDFSTNELAANNFGGLHVAKAGRMEAAIENKIPTVVTPGAANIIVLSREEALLPKYDDRQKYFHNPNITLINTTREELKTIAATFAEKLNKAKGKVKFLYPAKGFCSQDKEGLALWNP
;
A
#
# COMPACT_ATOMS: atom_id res chain seq x y z
N ASP A 1 29.59 18.38 5.62
CA ASP A 1 30.11 17.02 5.58
C ASP A 1 29.10 16.09 6.29
N ALA A 2 28.64 15.03 5.63
CA ALA A 2 27.65 14.11 6.17
C ALA A 2 28.28 12.89 6.88
N GLY A 3 29.60 12.81 6.93
CA GLY A 3 30.37 11.77 7.60
C GLY A 3 30.38 10.40 6.88
N SER A 4 29.31 10.01 6.19
CA SER A 4 29.26 8.80 5.37
C SER A 4 28.35 8.97 4.15
N ARG A 5 28.48 8.07 3.16
CA ARG A 5 27.62 8.07 1.96
C ARG A 5 26.15 7.85 2.32
N GLY A 6 25.85 6.93 3.24
CA GLY A 6 24.47 6.70 3.71
C GLY A 6 23.86 7.93 4.39
N ALA A 7 24.60 8.58 5.29
CA ALA A 7 24.16 9.81 5.95
C ALA A 7 23.96 10.96 4.94
N ALA A 8 24.75 11.02 3.87
CA ALA A 8 24.57 11.99 2.80
C ALA A 8 23.26 11.74 2.02
N VAL A 9 22.92 10.49 1.72
CA VAL A 9 21.68 10.11 1.06
C VAL A 9 20.47 10.47 1.93
N GLU A 10 20.52 10.18 3.24
CA GLU A 10 19.43 10.54 4.17
C GLU A 10 19.19 12.06 4.21
N LYS A 11 20.24 12.86 4.37
CA LYS A 11 20.11 14.32 4.32
C LYS A 11 19.56 14.81 2.99
N MET A 12 20.00 14.22 1.88
CA MET A 12 19.52 14.59 0.55
C MET A 12 18.03 14.27 0.37
N ARG A 13 17.55 13.14 0.94
CA ARG A 13 16.12 12.79 0.95
C ARG A 13 15.27 13.88 1.61
N ASP A 14 15.67 14.33 2.80
CA ASP A 14 14.93 15.36 3.52
C ASP A 14 14.94 16.70 2.78
N CYS A 15 16.10 17.08 2.25
CA CYS A 15 16.27 18.31 1.49
C CYS A 15 15.42 18.31 0.21
N ILE A 16 15.46 17.23 -0.59
CA ILE A 16 14.75 17.17 -1.86
C ILE A 16 13.23 17.12 -1.63
N HIS A 17 12.77 16.37 -0.60
CA HIS A 17 11.37 16.36 -0.22
C HIS A 17 10.86 17.78 0.08
N ALA A 18 11.54 18.50 0.98
CA ALA A 18 11.17 19.86 1.35
C ALA A 18 11.19 20.81 0.14
N TYR A 19 12.22 20.70 -0.70
CA TYR A 19 12.40 21.55 -1.87
C TYR A 19 11.33 21.32 -2.94
N VAL A 20 11.03 20.06 -3.28
CA VAL A 20 9.97 19.72 -4.25
C VAL A 20 8.60 20.17 -3.76
N LYS A 21 8.29 19.95 -2.48
CA LYS A 21 7.06 20.43 -1.84
C LYS A 21 6.92 21.96 -1.99
N LYS A 22 8.00 22.70 -1.75
CA LYS A 22 8.04 24.16 -1.94
C LYS A 22 7.78 24.55 -3.40
N LEU A 23 8.50 23.93 -4.36
CA LEU A 23 8.34 24.25 -5.78
C LEU A 23 6.92 23.98 -6.28
N PHE A 24 6.31 22.90 -5.81
CA PHE A 24 4.93 22.59 -6.15
C PHE A 24 3.93 23.61 -5.56
N ALA A 25 4.09 23.95 -4.28
CA ALA A 25 3.27 24.98 -3.63
C ALA A 25 3.38 26.36 -4.33
N GLU A 26 4.57 26.69 -4.82
CA GLU A 26 4.83 27.92 -5.61
C GLU A 26 4.38 27.80 -7.09
N LYS A 27 3.76 26.67 -7.49
CA LYS A 27 3.32 26.38 -8.88
C LYS A 27 4.44 26.43 -9.93
N LYS A 28 5.67 26.21 -9.51
CA LYS A 28 6.84 26.22 -10.40
C LYS A 28 7.05 24.89 -11.14
N ILE A 29 6.44 23.82 -10.65
CA ILE A 29 6.46 22.49 -11.28
C ILE A 29 5.06 21.92 -11.37
N GLN A 30 4.79 21.13 -12.42
CA GLN A 30 3.52 20.44 -12.66
C GLN A 30 3.71 18.91 -12.74
N GLY A 31 4.92 18.44 -12.66
CA GLY A 31 5.29 17.03 -12.69
C GLY A 31 6.75 16.83 -12.33
N LEU A 32 7.15 15.59 -12.12
CA LEU A 32 8.48 15.21 -11.70
C LEU A 32 9.01 14.08 -12.56
N ILE A 33 10.23 14.23 -13.09
CA ILE A 33 11.00 13.15 -13.65
C ILE A 33 12.30 12.99 -12.85
N ALA A 34 12.61 11.77 -12.46
CA ALA A 34 13.86 11.44 -11.78
C ALA A 34 14.61 10.37 -12.56
N VAL A 35 15.93 10.45 -12.55
CA VAL A 35 16.82 9.53 -13.27
C VAL A 35 17.93 9.09 -12.33
N GLY A 36 18.11 7.76 -12.13
CA GLY A 36 19.17 7.30 -11.23
C GLY A 36 19.31 5.78 -11.11
N GLY A 37 20.36 5.37 -10.43
CA GLY A 37 20.56 4.00 -9.94
C GLY A 37 19.91 3.81 -8.57
N ALA A 38 20.40 2.85 -7.76
CA ALA A 38 19.82 2.48 -6.48
C ALA A 38 19.66 3.68 -5.52
N GLU A 39 20.73 4.42 -5.26
CA GLU A 39 20.68 5.58 -4.35
C GLU A 39 19.91 6.75 -4.95
N GLY A 40 20.05 6.96 -6.27
CA GLY A 40 19.26 7.95 -7.00
C GLY A 40 17.77 7.66 -6.91
N SER A 41 17.36 6.39 -6.90
CA SER A 41 15.97 5.98 -6.76
C SER A 41 15.41 6.24 -5.35
N VAL A 42 16.23 6.07 -4.32
CA VAL A 42 15.85 6.42 -2.93
C VAL A 42 15.59 7.93 -2.80
N ILE A 43 16.44 8.75 -3.40
CA ILE A 43 16.27 10.22 -3.44
C ILE A 43 15.05 10.59 -4.29
N ALA A 44 14.90 9.95 -5.45
CA ALA A 44 13.75 10.14 -6.34
C ALA A 44 12.43 9.87 -5.65
N ARG A 45 12.36 8.79 -4.87
CA ARG A 45 11.17 8.46 -4.08
C ARG A 45 10.82 9.58 -3.10
N ALA A 46 11.77 10.11 -2.35
CA ALA A 46 11.53 11.22 -1.43
C ALA A 46 10.99 12.47 -2.14
N ALA A 47 11.47 12.74 -3.36
CA ALA A 47 10.94 13.80 -4.21
C ALA A 47 9.49 13.53 -4.66
N MET A 48 9.15 12.29 -4.99
CA MET A 48 7.81 11.87 -5.38
C MET A 48 6.82 11.91 -4.21
N ASP A 49 7.26 11.49 -3.01
CA ASP A 49 6.48 11.54 -1.77
C ASP A 49 6.08 12.97 -1.37
N ALA A 50 6.77 13.98 -1.89
CA ALA A 50 6.45 15.38 -1.66
C ALA A 50 5.28 15.90 -2.52
N LEU A 51 4.84 15.15 -3.52
CA LEU A 51 3.82 15.56 -4.48
C LEU A 51 2.50 14.81 -4.24
N PRO A 52 1.34 15.49 -4.32
CA PRO A 52 0.04 14.85 -4.18
C PRO A 52 -0.21 13.76 -5.23
N LEU A 53 -1.16 12.87 -4.95
CA LEU A 53 -1.70 11.95 -5.96
C LEU A 53 -2.25 12.71 -7.15
N GLY A 54 -2.11 12.12 -8.34
CA GLY A 54 -2.52 12.73 -9.61
C GLY A 54 -1.49 13.70 -10.21
N VAL A 55 -0.50 14.17 -9.46
CA VAL A 55 0.62 14.92 -10.04
C VAL A 55 1.55 13.96 -10.77
N PRO A 56 1.82 14.15 -12.08
CA PRO A 56 2.65 13.25 -12.86
C PRO A 56 4.06 13.03 -12.29
N LYS A 57 4.45 11.76 -12.16
CA LYS A 57 5.75 11.35 -11.60
C LYS A 57 6.32 10.19 -12.42
N ILE A 58 7.58 10.32 -12.87
CA ILE A 58 8.29 9.27 -13.58
C ILE A 58 9.68 9.07 -12.97
N ALA A 59 10.02 7.83 -12.64
CA ALA A 59 11.38 7.42 -12.29
C ALA A 59 12.00 6.58 -13.40
N VAL A 60 13.10 7.00 -13.97
CA VAL A 60 13.94 6.18 -14.85
C VAL A 60 15.05 5.58 -14.00
N SER A 61 15.09 4.26 -13.85
CA SER A 61 15.98 3.60 -12.90
C SER A 61 16.63 2.34 -13.47
N THR A 62 17.90 2.14 -13.10
CA THR A 62 18.64 0.90 -13.41
C THR A 62 18.14 -0.29 -12.60
N ILE A 63 17.50 -0.04 -11.45
CA ILE A 63 16.96 -1.07 -10.56
C ILE A 63 15.46 -1.32 -10.75
N ALA A 64 14.87 -0.81 -11.82
CA ALA A 64 13.46 -1.03 -12.16
C ALA A 64 13.14 -2.46 -12.62
N SER A 65 14.11 -3.37 -12.57
CA SER A 65 13.98 -4.79 -12.92
C SER A 65 14.77 -5.66 -11.95
N GLY A 66 14.62 -6.99 -12.08
CA GLY A 66 15.31 -7.95 -11.23
C GLY A 66 14.56 -8.20 -9.90
N LYS A 67 15.28 -8.61 -8.86
CA LYS A 67 14.73 -8.99 -7.55
C LYS A 67 14.54 -7.80 -6.58
N HIS A 68 14.41 -6.60 -7.09
CA HIS A 68 14.17 -5.42 -6.25
C HIS A 68 12.70 -5.29 -5.89
N LEU A 69 12.42 -4.77 -4.70
CA LEU A 69 11.06 -4.48 -4.27
C LEU A 69 10.61 -3.16 -4.90
N PHE A 70 9.50 -3.18 -5.63
CA PHE A 70 8.91 -1.96 -6.19
C PHE A 70 8.55 -0.93 -5.12
N SER A 71 8.29 -1.36 -3.90
CA SER A 71 8.05 -0.48 -2.75
C SER A 71 9.20 0.50 -2.49
N ASP A 72 10.44 0.11 -2.81
CA ASP A 72 11.61 0.97 -2.62
C ASP A 72 11.67 2.09 -3.65
N LEU A 73 11.08 1.88 -4.83
CA LEU A 73 11.05 2.83 -5.94
C LEU A 73 9.82 3.74 -5.91
N ILE A 74 8.65 3.15 -5.70
CA ILE A 74 7.36 3.81 -5.85
C ILE A 74 6.79 4.25 -4.50
N GLY A 75 7.02 3.45 -3.45
CA GLY A 75 6.38 3.68 -2.17
C GLY A 75 4.86 3.56 -2.28
N TYR A 76 4.17 4.61 -1.85
CA TYR A 76 2.70 4.71 -1.89
C TYR A 76 2.22 5.71 -2.95
N ASN A 77 3.07 6.01 -3.93
CA ASN A 77 2.80 6.96 -5.00
C ASN A 77 2.18 6.29 -6.22
N ASP A 78 1.50 7.09 -7.00
CA ASP A 78 1.01 6.80 -8.36
C ASP A 78 2.10 7.01 -9.43
N ALA A 79 3.36 6.75 -9.09
CA ALA A 79 4.49 6.98 -9.97
C ALA A 79 4.62 5.92 -11.07
N THR A 80 5.04 6.35 -12.24
CA THR A 80 5.47 5.48 -13.33
C THR A 80 6.96 5.18 -13.20
N VAL A 81 7.35 3.90 -13.31
CA VAL A 81 8.75 3.48 -13.31
C VAL A 81 9.14 2.97 -14.69
N MET A 82 10.23 3.51 -15.22
CA MET A 82 10.80 3.12 -16.51
C MET A 82 12.19 2.52 -16.30
N HIS A 83 12.43 1.31 -16.81
CA HIS A 83 13.75 0.70 -16.77
C HIS A 83 14.71 1.40 -17.74
N SER A 84 15.89 1.77 -17.26
CA SER A 84 16.90 2.46 -18.09
C SER A 84 17.55 1.53 -19.12
N VAL A 85 17.39 0.21 -18.98
CA VAL A 85 17.97 -0.87 -19.80
C VAL A 85 19.48 -0.99 -19.62
N ILE A 86 20.20 0.13 -19.56
CA ILE A 86 21.64 0.23 -19.34
C ILE A 86 21.91 1.07 -18.10
N ASP A 87 23.14 1.01 -17.63
CA ASP A 87 23.59 1.92 -16.58
C ASP A 87 23.62 3.39 -17.04
N ILE A 88 23.40 4.30 -16.12
CA ILE A 88 23.27 5.73 -16.40
C ILE A 88 24.68 6.37 -16.34
N LEU A 89 25.42 6.17 -17.39
CA LEU A 89 26.75 6.72 -17.58
C LEU A 89 26.82 7.52 -18.89
N GLY A 90 26.43 8.79 -18.82
CA GLY A 90 26.39 9.67 -19.98
C GLY A 90 25.23 9.38 -20.95
N ILE A 91 25.24 10.08 -22.08
CA ILE A 91 24.23 9.97 -23.13
C ILE A 91 24.76 9.15 -24.32
N ASN A 92 24.08 8.06 -24.62
CA ASN A 92 24.36 7.20 -25.76
C ASN A 92 23.07 6.92 -26.56
N SER A 93 23.12 6.07 -27.58
CA SER A 93 21.96 5.78 -28.43
C SER A 93 20.77 5.16 -27.69
N ILE A 94 21.03 4.33 -26.67
CA ILE A 94 19.99 3.66 -25.86
C ILE A 94 19.44 4.64 -24.83
N SER A 95 20.29 5.25 -24.00
CA SER A 95 19.84 6.19 -22.96
C SER A 95 19.06 7.36 -23.56
N ARG A 96 19.47 7.86 -24.73
CA ARG A 96 18.74 8.91 -25.45
C ARG A 96 17.31 8.52 -25.77
N ARG A 97 17.09 7.29 -26.25
CA ARG A 97 15.74 6.79 -26.57
C ARG A 97 14.89 6.65 -25.33
N VAL A 98 15.44 6.06 -24.26
CA VAL A 98 14.74 5.87 -22.98
C VAL A 98 14.37 7.23 -22.37
N PHE A 99 15.31 8.17 -22.31
CA PHE A 99 15.04 9.49 -21.75
C PHE A 99 14.04 10.30 -22.60
N ASN A 100 14.13 10.23 -23.93
CA ASN A 100 13.14 10.87 -24.79
C ASN A 100 11.73 10.30 -24.57
N ASN A 101 11.60 8.98 -24.39
CA ASN A 101 10.33 8.37 -24.07
C ASN A 101 9.79 8.83 -22.69
N ALA A 102 10.66 8.92 -21.70
CA ALA A 102 10.28 9.40 -20.36
C ALA A 102 9.85 10.88 -20.40
N VAL A 103 10.56 11.71 -21.15
CA VAL A 103 10.19 13.13 -21.36
C VAL A 103 8.86 13.23 -22.11
N GLY A 104 8.68 12.46 -23.18
CA GLY A 104 7.42 12.44 -23.92
C GLY A 104 6.23 12.02 -23.04
N ALA A 105 6.44 11.01 -22.19
CA ALA A 105 5.42 10.55 -21.26
C ALA A 105 5.05 11.62 -20.24
N ILE A 106 6.02 12.22 -19.53
CA ILE A 106 5.74 13.23 -18.50
C ILE A 106 5.06 14.47 -19.09
N VAL A 107 5.49 14.93 -20.25
CA VAL A 107 4.88 16.06 -20.95
C VAL A 107 3.45 15.76 -21.38
N GLY A 108 3.20 14.52 -21.84
CA GLY A 108 1.84 14.05 -22.14
C GLY A 108 0.96 14.02 -20.92
N MET A 109 1.43 13.44 -19.81
CA MET A 109 0.70 13.34 -18.55
C MET A 109 0.35 14.71 -17.97
N VAL A 110 1.27 15.68 -18.00
CA VAL A 110 1.03 17.05 -17.51
C VAL A 110 -0.04 17.78 -18.33
N LYS A 111 -0.20 17.44 -19.60
CA LYS A 111 -1.23 18.06 -20.47
C LYS A 111 -2.63 17.51 -20.24
N VAL A 112 -2.76 16.36 -19.59
CA VAL A 112 -4.07 15.81 -19.24
C VAL A 112 -4.72 16.73 -18.20
N LYS A 113 -5.88 17.30 -18.56
CA LYS A 113 -6.67 18.08 -17.61
C LYS A 113 -7.54 17.10 -16.82
N PRO A 114 -7.49 17.12 -15.46
CA PRO A 114 -8.44 16.36 -14.66
C PRO A 114 -9.86 16.79 -15.07
N GLU A 115 -10.77 15.83 -15.18
CA GLU A 115 -12.20 16.17 -15.28
C GLU A 115 -12.59 16.94 -14.04
N ALA A 116 -13.22 18.10 -14.22
CA ALA A 116 -13.74 18.85 -13.09
C ALA A 116 -14.90 18.05 -12.50
N SER A 117 -14.66 17.42 -11.35
CA SER A 117 -15.76 16.85 -10.57
C SER A 117 -16.65 17.99 -10.09
N GLU A 118 -17.86 18.06 -10.61
CA GLU A 118 -18.83 19.12 -10.26
C GLU A 118 -19.31 19.05 -8.80
N LYS A 119 -19.11 17.92 -8.12
CA LYS A 119 -19.42 17.73 -6.69
C LYS A 119 -18.30 16.94 -6.00
N LYS A 120 -17.86 17.44 -4.86
CA LYS A 120 -17.02 16.68 -3.94
C LYS A 120 -17.90 15.58 -3.33
N ILE A 121 -17.79 14.36 -3.85
CA ILE A 121 -18.45 13.17 -3.28
C ILE A 121 -17.65 12.74 -2.07
N GLU A 122 -18.31 12.50 -0.95
CA GLU A 122 -17.65 11.92 0.23
C GLU A 122 -17.24 10.48 -0.03
N SER A 123 -15.99 10.16 0.28
CA SER A 123 -15.40 8.85 -0.02
C SER A 123 -15.28 7.98 1.23
N ILE A 124 -15.53 6.68 1.08
CA ILE A 124 -15.30 5.66 2.10
C ILE A 124 -14.15 4.76 1.65
N GLY A 125 -13.08 4.72 2.46
CA GLY A 125 -11.97 3.80 2.24
C GLY A 125 -12.30 2.39 2.74
N ILE A 126 -12.07 1.36 1.92
CA ILE A 126 -12.32 -0.04 2.31
C ILE A 126 -11.08 -0.89 2.02
N SER A 127 -10.52 -1.54 3.04
CA SER A 127 -9.49 -2.56 2.84
C SER A 127 -10.10 -3.87 2.37
N MET A 128 -9.49 -4.53 1.39
CA MET A 128 -10.01 -5.70 0.73
C MET A 128 -8.90 -6.71 0.40
N LEU A 129 -9.19 -7.99 0.49
CA LEU A 129 -8.32 -9.07 0.03
C LEU A 129 -9.15 -10.05 -0.83
N GLY A 130 -8.53 -10.79 -1.74
CA GLY A 130 -9.25 -11.74 -2.61
C GLY A 130 -10.20 -12.68 -1.87
N THR A 131 -9.78 -13.14 -0.69
CA THR A 131 -10.57 -14.03 0.17
C THR A 131 -11.71 -13.36 0.93
N THR A 132 -11.81 -12.03 0.90
CA THR A 132 -12.86 -11.23 1.59
C THR A 132 -13.67 -10.36 0.63
N THR A 133 -13.37 -10.39 -0.66
CA THR A 133 -13.95 -9.50 -1.69
C THR A 133 -15.47 -9.67 -1.84
N LYS A 134 -15.99 -10.90 -1.76
CA LYS A 134 -17.40 -11.19 -2.08
C LYS A 134 -18.40 -10.33 -1.30
N PRO A 135 -18.39 -10.26 0.04
CA PRO A 135 -19.35 -9.44 0.78
C PRO A 135 -19.19 -7.94 0.50
N ILE A 136 -17.97 -7.48 0.22
CA ILE A 136 -17.74 -6.07 -0.13
C ILE A 136 -18.42 -5.73 -1.45
N MET A 137 -18.20 -6.53 -2.48
CA MET A 137 -18.72 -6.26 -3.82
C MET A 137 -20.22 -6.52 -3.96
N SER A 138 -20.76 -7.53 -3.24
CA SER A 138 -22.18 -7.91 -3.38
C SER A 138 -23.14 -7.16 -2.45
N VAL A 139 -22.64 -6.56 -1.37
CA VAL A 139 -23.50 -5.92 -0.36
C VAL A 139 -22.98 -4.54 0.02
N ILE A 140 -21.75 -4.45 0.52
CA ILE A 140 -21.25 -3.24 1.19
C ILE A 140 -21.11 -2.08 0.20
N LYS A 141 -20.39 -2.30 -0.91
CA LYS A 141 -20.16 -1.28 -1.93
C LYS A 141 -21.49 -0.77 -2.52
N PRO A 142 -22.41 -1.60 -3.02
CA PRO A 142 -23.70 -1.15 -3.53
C PRO A 142 -24.54 -0.34 -2.53
N GLU A 143 -24.54 -0.73 -1.26
CA GLU A 143 -25.28 -0.02 -0.22
C GLU A 143 -24.68 1.34 0.14
N LEU A 144 -23.36 1.47 0.11
CA LEU A 144 -22.69 2.75 0.33
C LEU A 144 -22.88 3.70 -0.87
N GLU A 145 -22.74 3.19 -2.10
CA GLU A 145 -22.97 3.97 -3.33
C GLU A 145 -24.42 4.46 -3.43
N LYS A 146 -25.40 3.61 -3.07
CA LYS A 146 -26.82 4.00 -2.98
C LYS A 146 -27.08 5.15 -1.99
N ARG A 147 -26.22 5.27 -0.96
CA ARG A 147 -26.27 6.36 0.02
C ARG A 147 -25.49 7.59 -0.42
N GLY A 148 -24.93 7.59 -1.62
CA GLY A 148 -24.21 8.71 -2.23
C GLY A 148 -22.72 8.80 -1.88
N TYR A 149 -22.13 7.74 -1.32
CA TYR A 149 -20.69 7.71 -1.08
C TYR A 149 -19.93 7.14 -2.29
N GLU A 150 -18.75 7.68 -2.54
CA GLU A 150 -17.77 7.03 -3.39
C GLU A 150 -17.04 5.95 -2.57
N VAL A 151 -16.89 4.74 -3.13
CA VAL A 151 -16.21 3.63 -2.46
C VAL A 151 -14.84 3.39 -3.07
N LEU A 152 -13.79 3.65 -2.30
CA LEU A 152 -12.40 3.44 -2.68
C LEU A 152 -11.86 2.19 -2.00
N THR A 153 -11.48 1.19 -2.79
CA THR A 153 -10.99 -0.10 -2.27
C THR A 153 -9.48 -0.21 -2.35
N PHE A 154 -8.87 -0.71 -1.28
CA PHE A 154 -7.43 -0.88 -1.12
C PHE A 154 -7.10 -2.34 -0.89
N HIS A 155 -6.14 -2.87 -1.65
CA HIS A 155 -5.74 -4.27 -1.52
C HIS A 155 -4.87 -4.45 -0.26
N ALA A 156 -5.39 -5.21 0.72
CA ALA A 156 -4.74 -5.44 2.01
C ALA A 156 -3.53 -6.39 1.89
N ASN A 157 -2.50 -5.96 1.18
CA ASN A 157 -1.28 -6.70 0.88
C ASN A 157 0.00 -6.02 1.40
N GLY A 158 -0.13 -5.18 2.42
CA GLY A 158 0.91 -4.30 2.94
C GLY A 158 0.83 -2.93 2.30
N THR A 159 1.22 -2.79 1.05
CA THR A 159 1.23 -1.51 0.34
C THR A 159 -0.15 -0.86 0.25
N GLY A 160 -1.19 -1.63 -0.05
CA GLY A 160 -2.54 -1.06 -0.20
C GLY A 160 -3.14 -0.56 1.11
N GLY A 161 -2.91 -1.26 2.23
CA GLY A 161 -3.31 -0.78 3.54
C GLY A 161 -2.56 0.49 3.94
N ASP A 162 -1.26 0.54 3.65
CA ASP A 162 -0.45 1.74 3.88
C ASP A 162 -0.87 2.94 3.01
N CYS A 163 -1.30 2.70 1.77
CA CYS A 163 -1.91 3.74 0.91
C CYS A 163 -3.20 4.27 1.53
N MET A 164 -4.06 3.37 2.02
CA MET A 164 -5.30 3.77 2.70
C MET A 164 -5.01 4.61 3.96
N ASP A 165 -4.05 4.20 4.78
CA ASP A 165 -3.64 4.95 5.96
C ASP A 165 -3.04 6.33 5.60
N THR A 166 -2.27 6.43 4.52
CA THR A 166 -1.73 7.70 4.03
C THR A 166 -2.85 8.67 3.64
N LEU A 167 -3.83 8.20 2.85
CA LEU A 167 -4.99 9.01 2.47
C LEU A 167 -5.90 9.36 3.65
N ALA A 168 -6.01 8.47 4.63
CA ALA A 168 -6.72 8.75 5.88
C ALA A 168 -6.03 9.88 6.67
N ALA A 169 -4.70 9.88 6.74
CA ALA A 169 -3.93 10.94 7.38
C ALA A 169 -4.10 12.30 6.68
N GLU A 170 -4.29 12.31 5.38
CA GLU A 170 -4.56 13.49 4.55
C GLU A 170 -6.04 13.95 4.61
N GLY A 171 -6.90 13.23 5.34
CA GLY A 171 -8.31 13.57 5.48
C GLY A 171 -9.16 13.30 4.23
N TYR A 172 -8.77 12.31 3.44
CA TYR A 172 -9.44 11.98 2.17
C TYR A 172 -10.79 11.29 2.36
N PHE A 173 -11.00 10.62 3.51
CA PHE A 173 -12.19 9.80 3.76
C PHE A 173 -13.16 10.43 4.76
N ALA A 174 -14.46 10.34 4.46
CA ALA A 174 -15.54 10.58 5.40
C ALA A 174 -15.71 9.41 6.41
N GLY A 175 -15.25 8.22 6.05
CA GLY A 175 -15.24 7.04 6.90
C GLY A 175 -14.30 5.96 6.37
N VAL A 176 -13.92 5.04 7.23
CA VAL A 176 -13.08 3.89 6.87
C VAL A 176 -13.75 2.60 7.31
N LEU A 177 -13.80 1.62 6.42
CA LEU A 177 -14.12 0.23 6.73
C LEU A 177 -12.84 -0.61 6.54
N ASP A 178 -12.11 -0.84 7.61
CA ASP A 178 -10.95 -1.73 7.58
C ASP A 178 -11.43 -3.18 7.68
N PHE A 179 -11.86 -3.69 6.52
CA PHE A 179 -12.56 -4.98 6.42
C PHE A 179 -11.59 -6.15 6.36
N SER A 180 -10.44 -5.98 5.73
CA SER A 180 -9.39 -7.00 5.61
C SER A 180 -8.14 -6.52 6.32
N THR A 181 -7.80 -7.19 7.42
CA THR A 181 -6.74 -6.77 8.32
C THR A 181 -5.63 -7.82 8.45
N ASN A 182 -5.47 -8.63 7.43
CA ASN A 182 -4.44 -9.67 7.34
C ASN A 182 -3.02 -9.11 7.51
N GLU A 183 -2.81 -7.84 7.18
CA GLU A 183 -1.56 -7.13 7.37
C GLU A 183 -1.11 -7.09 8.83
N LEU A 184 -2.04 -7.11 9.79
CA LEU A 184 -1.69 -7.21 11.21
C LEU A 184 -1.13 -8.60 11.57
N ALA A 185 -1.63 -9.66 10.93
CA ALA A 185 -1.03 -10.99 11.06
C ALA A 185 0.38 -11.00 10.48
N ALA A 186 0.57 -10.42 9.29
CA ALA A 186 1.87 -10.32 8.65
C ALA A 186 2.87 -9.47 9.45
N ASN A 187 2.43 -8.36 10.04
CA ASN A 187 3.30 -7.53 10.88
C ASN A 187 3.78 -8.26 12.14
N ASN A 188 3.00 -9.19 12.68
CA ASN A 188 3.39 -9.98 13.85
C ASN A 188 4.25 -11.21 13.47
N PHE A 189 3.99 -11.84 12.34
CA PHE A 189 4.53 -13.19 12.03
C PHE A 189 5.25 -13.29 10.70
N GLY A 190 5.34 -12.19 9.94
CA GLY A 190 5.99 -12.15 8.64
C GLY A 190 5.07 -12.53 7.49
N GLY A 191 5.66 -12.72 6.32
CA GLY A 191 4.98 -13.02 5.08
C GLY A 191 4.96 -11.86 4.09
N LEU A 192 4.24 -12.04 2.99
CA LEU A 192 4.26 -11.11 1.85
C LEU A 192 3.46 -9.81 2.09
N HIS A 193 2.59 -9.80 3.11
CA HIS A 193 1.66 -8.69 3.34
C HIS A 193 2.06 -7.79 4.52
N VAL A 194 3.34 -7.75 4.85
CA VAL A 194 3.85 -6.83 5.89
C VAL A 194 3.60 -5.39 5.48
N ALA A 195 2.96 -4.64 6.37
CA ALA A 195 2.68 -3.22 6.25
C ALA A 195 3.54 -2.40 7.23
N LYS A 196 3.42 -1.08 7.22
CA LYS A 196 4.04 -0.21 8.23
C LYS A 196 3.53 -0.55 9.64
N ALA A 197 4.37 -0.29 10.65
CA ALA A 197 3.99 -0.48 12.06
C ALA A 197 2.72 0.29 12.46
N GLY A 198 2.52 1.48 11.89
CA GLY A 198 1.33 2.32 12.11
C GLY A 198 0.08 1.91 11.32
N ARG A 199 0.07 0.75 10.66
CA ARG A 199 -1.10 0.26 9.91
C ARG A 199 -2.38 0.32 10.76
N MET A 200 -3.47 0.87 10.20
CA MET A 200 -4.78 1.12 10.84
C MET A 200 -4.84 2.36 11.77
N GLU A 201 -3.73 2.94 12.17
CA GLU A 201 -3.73 4.01 13.19
C GLU A 201 -4.17 5.37 12.63
N ALA A 202 -3.89 5.65 11.35
CA ALA A 202 -4.14 6.97 10.77
C ALA A 202 -5.62 7.40 10.83
N ALA A 203 -6.54 6.52 10.45
CA ALA A 203 -7.97 6.83 10.50
C ALA A 203 -8.45 7.04 11.95
N ILE A 204 -7.98 6.19 12.86
CA ILE A 204 -8.35 6.18 14.27
C ILE A 204 -7.87 7.47 14.96
N GLU A 205 -6.64 7.88 14.72
CA GLU A 205 -6.03 9.07 15.32
C GLU A 205 -6.59 10.37 14.75
N ASN A 206 -6.96 10.39 13.47
CA ASN A 206 -7.56 11.55 12.80
C ASN A 206 -9.08 11.65 13.01
N LYS A 207 -9.66 10.87 13.92
CA LYS A 207 -11.08 10.90 14.30
C LYS A 207 -12.02 10.53 13.15
N ILE A 208 -11.54 9.87 12.10
CA ILE A 208 -12.37 9.39 11.01
C ILE A 208 -13.24 8.25 11.54
N PRO A 209 -14.57 8.29 11.34
CA PRO A 209 -15.43 7.18 11.73
C PRO A 209 -14.95 5.86 11.09
N THR A 210 -14.61 4.90 11.94
CA THR A 210 -13.95 3.68 11.48
C THR A 210 -14.71 2.45 11.95
N VAL A 211 -14.94 1.52 11.03
CA VAL A 211 -15.39 0.16 11.34
C VAL A 211 -14.27 -0.81 10.99
N VAL A 212 -13.93 -1.66 11.93
CA VAL A 212 -12.84 -2.64 11.76
C VAL A 212 -13.39 -4.05 11.85
N THR A 213 -12.94 -4.94 11.00
CA THR A 213 -13.20 -6.38 11.11
C THR A 213 -11.89 -7.16 11.07
N PRO A 214 -11.79 -8.32 11.74
CA PRO A 214 -10.62 -9.19 11.63
C PRO A 214 -10.64 -10.04 10.33
N GLY A 215 -11.17 -9.50 9.24
CA GLY A 215 -11.24 -10.21 7.96
C GLY A 215 -9.86 -10.66 7.50
N ALA A 216 -9.71 -11.94 7.20
CA ALA A 216 -8.45 -12.59 6.83
C ALA A 216 -7.30 -12.45 7.85
N ALA A 217 -7.58 -12.06 9.10
CA ALA A 217 -6.56 -12.03 10.17
C ALA A 217 -6.12 -13.42 10.63
N ASN A 218 -6.88 -14.45 10.26
CA ASN A 218 -6.58 -15.86 10.53
C ASN A 218 -5.62 -16.52 9.54
N ILE A 219 -5.05 -15.75 8.61
CA ILE A 219 -4.13 -16.28 7.59
C ILE A 219 -2.84 -15.45 7.49
N ILE A 220 -1.75 -16.14 7.16
CA ILE A 220 -0.48 -15.54 6.76
C ILE A 220 -0.27 -15.89 5.29
N VAL A 221 0.08 -14.90 4.49
CA VAL A 221 0.34 -15.09 3.05
C VAL A 221 1.83 -15.19 2.83
N LEU A 222 2.27 -16.32 2.31
CA LEU A 222 3.68 -16.67 2.12
C LEU A 222 3.99 -16.93 0.64
N SER A 223 5.27 -16.84 0.27
CA SER A 223 5.72 -17.46 -0.97
C SER A 223 5.54 -18.98 -0.87
N ARG A 224 5.41 -19.63 -2.03
CA ARG A 224 5.30 -21.10 -2.04
C ARG A 224 6.49 -21.77 -1.39
N GLU A 225 7.70 -21.27 -1.64
CA GLU A 225 8.94 -21.80 -1.07
C GLU A 225 8.95 -21.66 0.46
N GLU A 226 8.57 -20.50 0.97
CA GLU A 226 8.53 -20.24 2.41
C GLU A 226 7.49 -21.11 3.12
N ALA A 227 6.32 -21.30 2.52
CA ALA A 227 5.24 -22.14 3.08
C ALA A 227 5.60 -23.64 3.19
N LEU A 228 6.64 -24.07 2.49
CA LEU A 228 7.16 -25.45 2.54
C LEU A 228 8.30 -25.63 3.56
N LEU A 229 8.67 -24.59 4.29
CA LEU A 229 9.66 -24.72 5.35
C LEU A 229 9.12 -25.55 6.52
N PRO A 230 9.96 -26.38 7.18
CA PRO A 230 9.55 -27.27 8.27
C PRO A 230 8.76 -26.60 9.39
N LYS A 231 9.03 -25.32 9.67
CA LYS A 231 8.30 -24.56 10.70
C LYS A 231 6.78 -24.41 10.43
N TYR A 232 6.34 -24.75 9.22
CA TYR A 232 4.94 -24.67 8.80
C TYR A 232 4.32 -26.03 8.45
N ASP A 233 4.99 -27.16 8.78
CA ASP A 233 4.48 -28.50 8.44
C ASP A 233 3.14 -28.80 9.11
N ASP A 234 2.94 -28.34 10.34
CA ASP A 234 1.70 -28.53 11.11
C ASP A 234 0.55 -27.57 10.72
N ARG A 235 0.78 -26.71 9.73
CA ARG A 235 -0.23 -25.71 9.33
C ARG A 235 -1.11 -26.22 8.21
N GLN A 236 -2.39 -25.91 8.28
CA GLN A 236 -3.29 -26.00 7.12
C GLN A 236 -2.80 -25.02 6.05
N LYS A 237 -2.75 -25.50 4.81
CA LYS A 237 -2.23 -24.75 3.66
C LYS A 237 -3.26 -24.71 2.55
N TYR A 238 -3.43 -23.52 1.97
CA TYR A 238 -4.19 -23.31 0.74
C TYR A 238 -3.23 -22.78 -0.34
N PHE A 239 -2.95 -23.62 -1.33
CA PHE A 239 -2.11 -23.23 -2.47
C PHE A 239 -2.93 -22.37 -3.43
N HIS A 240 -2.81 -21.07 -3.25
CA HIS A 240 -3.62 -20.09 -3.99
C HIS A 240 -3.23 -20.01 -5.47
N ASN A 241 -1.93 -20.02 -5.76
CA ASN A 241 -1.35 -20.06 -7.11
C ASN A 241 0.09 -20.62 -7.04
N PRO A 242 0.81 -20.74 -8.19
CA PRO A 242 2.17 -21.29 -8.18
C PRO A 242 3.16 -20.58 -7.26
N ASN A 243 2.94 -19.30 -6.95
CA ASN A 243 3.87 -18.46 -6.20
C ASN A 243 3.42 -18.17 -4.77
N ILE A 244 2.12 -18.32 -4.46
CA ILE A 244 1.52 -17.87 -3.21
C ILE A 244 0.78 -19.01 -2.51
N THR A 245 1.04 -19.15 -1.23
CA THR A 245 0.36 -20.08 -0.33
C THR A 245 -0.16 -19.32 0.88
N LEU A 246 -1.40 -19.60 1.27
CA LEU A 246 -1.99 -19.13 2.51
C LEU A 246 -1.86 -20.22 3.56
N ILE A 247 -1.40 -19.88 4.73
CA ILE A 247 -1.39 -20.76 5.90
C ILE A 247 -2.31 -20.19 6.98
N ASN A 248 -2.94 -21.04 7.77
CA ASN A 248 -3.72 -20.55 8.91
C ASN A 248 -2.81 -20.12 10.06
N THR A 249 -3.29 -19.17 10.85
CA THR A 249 -2.69 -18.80 12.14
C THR A 249 -3.03 -19.84 13.20
N THR A 250 -2.16 -19.99 14.20
CA THR A 250 -2.46 -20.78 15.40
C THR A 250 -3.36 -19.99 16.35
N ARG A 251 -3.90 -20.68 17.35
CA ARG A 251 -4.66 -20.05 18.42
C ARG A 251 -3.84 -19.00 19.20
N GLU A 252 -2.57 -19.29 19.43
CA GLU A 252 -1.68 -18.37 20.15
C GLU A 252 -1.34 -17.12 19.30
N GLU A 253 -1.14 -17.33 18.00
CA GLU A 253 -0.97 -16.22 17.06
C GLU A 253 -2.23 -15.35 16.96
N LEU A 254 -3.42 -15.95 16.95
CA LEU A 254 -4.69 -15.20 16.98
C LEU A 254 -4.85 -14.37 18.25
N LYS A 255 -4.39 -14.87 19.42
CA LYS A 255 -4.38 -14.08 20.68
C LYS A 255 -3.45 -12.87 20.54
N THR A 256 -2.28 -13.03 19.93
CA THR A 256 -1.35 -11.94 19.70
C THR A 256 -1.94 -10.90 18.74
N ILE A 257 -2.59 -11.35 17.67
CA ILE A 257 -3.27 -10.47 16.71
C ILE A 257 -4.42 -9.72 17.40
N ALA A 258 -5.20 -10.41 18.24
CA ALA A 258 -6.27 -9.79 19.02
C ALA A 258 -5.75 -8.72 19.99
N ALA A 259 -4.62 -8.97 20.64
CA ALA A 259 -3.94 -7.96 21.48
C ALA A 259 -3.48 -6.75 20.66
N THR A 260 -2.94 -6.97 19.46
CA THR A 260 -2.58 -5.89 18.52
C THR A 260 -3.80 -5.05 18.12
N PHE A 261 -4.95 -5.68 17.82
CA PHE A 261 -6.19 -4.94 17.60
C PHE A 261 -6.58 -4.09 18.80
N ALA A 262 -6.59 -4.68 20.00
CA ALA A 262 -6.96 -3.97 21.21
C ALA A 262 -6.04 -2.77 21.47
N GLU A 263 -4.73 -2.96 21.35
CA GLU A 263 -3.75 -1.88 21.51
C GLU A 263 -4.02 -0.71 20.55
N LYS A 264 -4.21 -1.01 19.27
CA LYS A 264 -4.43 0.01 18.26
C LYS A 264 -5.78 0.70 18.43
N LEU A 265 -6.86 -0.05 18.64
CA LEU A 265 -8.21 0.49 18.77
C LEU A 265 -8.40 1.32 20.04
N ASN A 266 -7.67 1.00 21.11
CA ASN A 266 -7.68 1.79 22.34
C ASN A 266 -7.04 3.19 22.19
N LYS A 267 -6.29 3.44 21.12
CA LYS A 267 -5.77 4.77 20.76
C LYS A 267 -6.82 5.67 20.10
N ALA A 268 -8.03 5.17 19.88
CA ALA A 268 -9.06 5.87 19.10
C ALA A 268 -9.45 7.20 19.72
N LYS A 269 -9.37 8.27 18.92
CA LYS A 269 -9.83 9.63 19.29
C LYS A 269 -11.22 9.94 18.70
N GLY A 270 -11.75 9.05 17.86
CA GLY A 270 -13.04 9.17 17.18
C GLY A 270 -13.95 7.96 17.39
N LYS A 271 -14.99 7.85 16.56
CA LYS A 271 -15.94 6.72 16.63
C LYS A 271 -15.32 5.50 15.98
N VAL A 272 -15.14 4.43 16.74
CA VAL A 272 -14.67 3.14 16.23
C VAL A 272 -15.66 2.04 16.62
N LYS A 273 -15.92 1.11 15.69
CA LYS A 273 -16.66 -0.12 15.95
C LYS A 273 -15.87 -1.31 15.45
N PHE A 274 -15.84 -2.36 16.25
CA PHE A 274 -15.26 -3.64 15.85
C PHE A 274 -16.39 -4.64 15.56
N LEU A 275 -16.38 -5.22 14.34
CA LEU A 275 -17.34 -6.22 13.92
C LEU A 275 -16.67 -7.59 13.86
N TYR A 276 -17.15 -8.50 14.67
CA TYR A 276 -16.66 -9.88 14.71
C TYR A 276 -17.45 -10.76 13.74
N PRO A 277 -16.82 -11.45 12.77
CA PRO A 277 -17.52 -12.35 11.85
C PRO A 277 -17.82 -13.69 12.54
N ALA A 278 -19.09 -14.01 12.73
CA ALA A 278 -19.52 -15.24 13.41
C ALA A 278 -19.41 -16.52 12.54
N LYS A 279 -19.10 -16.40 11.24
CA LYS A 279 -19.08 -17.54 10.29
C LYS A 279 -17.75 -17.64 9.52
N GLY A 280 -16.63 -17.30 10.18
CA GLY A 280 -15.28 -17.36 9.63
C GLY A 280 -14.76 -16.02 9.13
N PHE A 281 -13.44 -15.92 9.04
CA PHE A 281 -12.71 -14.68 8.77
C PHE A 281 -12.45 -14.44 7.26
N CYS A 282 -12.57 -15.48 6.44
CA CYS A 282 -12.34 -15.38 5.00
C CYS A 282 -13.08 -16.48 4.23
N SER A 283 -13.03 -16.45 2.90
CA SER A 283 -13.72 -17.42 2.04
C SER A 283 -13.23 -18.86 2.20
N GLN A 284 -11.98 -19.06 2.62
CA GLN A 284 -11.39 -20.38 2.84
C GLN A 284 -11.57 -20.91 4.27
N ASP A 285 -12.07 -20.07 5.17
CA ASP A 285 -12.36 -20.39 6.56
C ASP A 285 -13.86 -20.72 6.71
N LYS A 286 -14.24 -21.84 6.14
CA LYS A 286 -15.60 -22.40 6.18
C LYS A 286 -15.52 -23.91 6.25
N GLU A 287 -16.53 -24.53 6.83
CA GLU A 287 -16.62 -25.98 6.94
C GLU A 287 -16.38 -26.66 5.58
N GLY A 288 -15.49 -27.64 5.57
CA GLY A 288 -15.10 -28.38 4.37
C GLY A 288 -14.06 -27.69 3.46
N LEU A 289 -13.60 -26.48 3.79
CA LEU A 289 -12.56 -25.79 3.03
C LEU A 289 -11.18 -25.87 3.70
N ALA A 290 -10.13 -25.53 2.93
CA ALA A 290 -8.75 -25.81 3.26
C ALA A 290 -8.23 -25.13 4.54
N LEU A 291 -8.78 -24.00 4.94
CA LEU A 291 -8.33 -23.22 6.10
C LEU A 291 -9.39 -23.13 7.20
N TRP A 292 -10.40 -24.03 7.15
CA TRP A 292 -11.43 -24.06 8.18
C TRP A 292 -10.84 -24.45 9.54
N ASN A 293 -11.12 -23.63 10.54
CA ASN A 293 -10.65 -23.81 11.90
C ASN A 293 -11.76 -23.34 12.85
N PRO A 294 -12.62 -24.26 13.36
CA PRO A 294 -13.78 -23.97 14.20
C PRO A 294 -13.41 -23.41 15.58
#